data_fa580e768c32bab865b0b2757620949a
#
_entry.id   fa580e768c32bab865b0b2757620949a
#
_cell.length_a   1.000
_cell.length_b   1.000
_cell.length_c   1.000
_cell.angle_alpha   90.00
_cell.angle_beta   90.00
_cell.angle_gamma   90.00
#
_symmetry.space_group_name_H-M   'P 1'
#
loop_
_entity.id
_entity.type
_entity.pdbx_description
1 polymer ?
#
loop_
_entity_poly.entity_id
_entity_poly.type
_entity_poly.pdbx_seq_one_letter_code
_entity_poly.pdbx_strand_id
1 'polypeptide(L)'
;MIDLNTEFLRMAEEFEISDKDVLKSVRTMLREAWGVSIFKTEFLKRNSELIVNENPRSKKRYPMVRKFRCAICGELFGSTEVELDHLVDENSLTSYDHINDFMTNIVLTSPDKLQILCKDKKTKKEGVIRFGCHSLKTYSSRYGVDFDTARAEKEAKRLVDKKLDKQFLIDHNVKAENIGSTQAVRRKQIVEILLELDKPKERQSD
;
A
#
# COMPACT_ATOMS: atom_id res chain seq x y z
N MET A 1 36.13 -7.30 13.14
CA MET A 1 34.71 -7.05 12.76
C MET A 1 34.67 -6.99 11.25
N ILE A 2 33.85 -7.81 10.60
CA ILE A 2 33.76 -7.83 9.13
C ILE A 2 33.02 -6.54 8.73
N ASP A 3 33.63 -5.76 7.84
CA ASP A 3 32.95 -4.66 7.19
C ASP A 3 32.10 -5.21 6.03
N LEU A 4 30.79 -5.27 6.22
CA LEU A 4 29.86 -5.81 5.25
C LEU A 4 29.92 -5.08 3.90
N ASN A 5 30.18 -3.76 3.92
CA ASN A 5 30.26 -2.99 2.68
C ASN A 5 31.45 -3.43 1.84
N THR A 6 32.62 -3.55 2.46
CA THR A 6 33.85 -4.03 1.79
C THR A 6 33.67 -5.45 1.26
N GLU A 7 33.03 -6.36 2.01
CA GLU A 7 32.80 -7.73 1.55
C GLU A 7 31.81 -7.79 0.38
N PHE A 8 30.73 -7.02 0.38
CA PHE A 8 29.81 -6.97 -0.75
C PHE A 8 30.48 -6.42 -2.02
N LEU A 9 31.31 -5.39 -1.91
CA LEU A 9 32.08 -4.85 -3.04
C LEU A 9 33.04 -5.91 -3.61
N ARG A 10 33.80 -6.56 -2.73
CA ARG A 10 34.73 -7.60 -3.14
C ARG A 10 34.04 -8.77 -3.87
N MET A 11 32.88 -9.22 -3.34
CA MET A 11 32.10 -10.28 -3.98
C MET A 11 31.53 -9.84 -5.32
N ALA A 12 31.04 -8.59 -5.43
CA ALA A 12 30.52 -8.05 -6.67
C ALA A 12 31.59 -8.05 -7.78
N GLU A 13 32.82 -7.62 -7.45
CA GLU A 13 33.97 -7.66 -8.36
C GLU A 13 34.35 -9.10 -8.75
N GLU A 14 34.47 -10.00 -7.76
CA GLU A 14 34.87 -11.39 -7.97
C GLU A 14 33.89 -12.15 -8.88
N PHE A 15 32.62 -11.90 -8.76
CA PHE A 15 31.55 -12.54 -9.55
C PHE A 15 31.09 -11.72 -10.77
N GLU A 16 31.72 -10.60 -11.06
CA GLU A 16 31.38 -9.70 -12.17
C GLU A 16 29.87 -9.25 -12.14
N ILE A 17 29.33 -9.05 -10.93
CA ILE A 17 27.91 -8.65 -10.72
C ILE A 17 27.86 -7.14 -10.55
N SER A 18 26.86 -6.49 -11.17
CA SER A 18 26.68 -5.04 -11.00
C SER A 18 26.25 -4.68 -9.57
N ASP A 19 26.76 -3.56 -9.04
CA ASP A 19 26.36 -3.03 -7.71
C ASP A 19 24.84 -2.92 -7.58
N LYS A 20 24.17 -2.50 -8.64
CA LYS A 20 22.72 -2.40 -8.69
C LYS A 20 22.02 -3.73 -8.41
N ASP A 21 22.55 -4.83 -8.96
CA ASP A 21 21.95 -6.15 -8.77
C ASP A 21 22.26 -6.70 -7.38
N VAL A 22 23.47 -6.46 -6.85
CA VAL A 22 23.82 -6.79 -5.48
C VAL A 22 22.91 -6.05 -4.49
N LEU A 23 22.79 -4.73 -4.60
CA LEU A 23 21.94 -3.91 -3.73
C LEU A 23 20.46 -4.30 -3.83
N LYS A 24 19.99 -4.65 -5.03
CA LYS A 24 18.64 -5.19 -5.23
C LYS A 24 18.44 -6.52 -4.51
N SER A 25 19.43 -7.42 -4.57
CA SER A 25 19.40 -8.70 -3.88
C SER A 25 19.37 -8.52 -2.36
N VAL A 26 20.28 -7.70 -1.82
CA VAL A 26 20.32 -7.37 -0.38
C VAL A 26 19.00 -6.80 0.10
N ARG A 27 18.44 -5.83 -0.63
CA ARG A 27 17.13 -5.27 -0.30
C ARG A 27 16.02 -6.31 -0.28
N THR A 28 16.03 -7.24 -1.22
CA THR A 28 15.04 -8.33 -1.27
C THR A 28 15.18 -9.25 -0.06
N MET A 29 16.40 -9.71 0.25
CA MET A 29 16.67 -10.57 1.41
C MET A 29 16.23 -9.92 2.73
N LEU A 30 16.53 -8.63 2.94
CA LEU A 30 16.15 -7.92 4.15
C LEU A 30 14.62 -7.78 4.28
N ARG A 31 13.91 -7.54 3.19
CA ARG A 31 12.43 -7.50 3.17
C ARG A 31 11.79 -8.87 3.43
N GLU A 32 12.39 -9.92 2.91
CA GLU A 32 11.95 -11.29 3.19
C GLU A 32 12.19 -11.65 4.67
N ALA A 33 13.35 -11.30 5.22
CA ALA A 33 13.64 -11.46 6.64
C ALA A 33 12.62 -10.71 7.53
N TRP A 34 12.25 -9.47 7.16
CA TRP A 34 11.18 -8.74 7.81
C TRP A 34 9.83 -9.48 7.68
N GLY A 35 9.53 -10.05 6.51
CA GLY A 35 8.30 -10.78 6.25
C GLY A 35 8.02 -11.90 7.26
N VAL A 36 9.07 -12.59 7.72
CA VAL A 36 9.02 -13.72 8.69
C VAL A 36 9.47 -13.31 10.11
N SER A 37 9.71 -12.03 10.35
CA SER A 37 10.24 -11.52 11.62
C SER A 37 9.30 -11.81 12.80
N ILE A 38 9.90 -12.28 13.90
CA ILE A 38 9.18 -12.44 15.18
C ILE A 38 8.69 -11.08 15.71
N PHE A 39 9.44 -10.01 15.47
CA PHE A 39 9.05 -8.65 15.88
C PHE A 39 7.77 -8.20 15.19
N LYS A 40 7.63 -8.47 13.90
CA LYS A 40 6.39 -8.23 13.12
C LYS A 40 5.21 -9.00 13.75
N THR A 41 5.42 -10.27 14.05
CA THR A 41 4.38 -11.14 14.62
C THR A 41 3.94 -10.66 16.00
N GLU A 42 4.88 -10.33 16.88
CA GLU A 42 4.58 -9.83 18.23
C GLU A 42 3.94 -8.44 18.20
N PHE A 43 4.37 -7.55 17.30
CA PHE A 43 3.73 -6.25 17.11
C PHE A 43 2.26 -6.42 16.72
N LEU A 44 1.97 -7.23 15.73
CA LEU A 44 0.59 -7.51 15.29
C LEU A 44 -0.24 -8.11 16.43
N LYS A 45 0.32 -9.07 17.19
CA LYS A 45 -0.38 -9.69 18.31
C LYS A 45 -0.75 -8.67 19.41
N ARG A 46 0.18 -7.79 19.77
CA ARG A 46 -0.02 -6.75 20.82
C ARG A 46 -1.01 -5.67 20.38
N ASN A 47 -1.06 -5.36 19.07
CA ASN A 47 -1.95 -4.34 18.51
C ASN A 47 -3.22 -4.93 17.88
N SER A 48 -3.63 -6.13 18.32
CA SER A 48 -4.87 -6.77 17.86
C SER A 48 -5.97 -6.64 18.91
N GLU A 49 -7.20 -6.48 18.45
CA GLU A 49 -8.41 -6.49 19.26
C GLU A 49 -9.13 -7.84 19.12
N LEU A 50 -9.60 -8.41 20.23
CA LEU A 50 -10.49 -9.58 20.22
C LEU A 50 -11.94 -9.09 20.13
N ILE A 51 -12.63 -9.46 19.07
CA ILE A 51 -14.02 -9.11 18.87
C ILE A 51 -14.87 -10.37 18.66
N VAL A 52 -16.18 -10.24 18.88
CA VAL A 52 -17.14 -11.33 18.63
C VAL A 52 -17.11 -11.70 17.14
N ASN A 53 -17.05 -13.00 16.88
CA ASN A 53 -17.05 -13.50 15.51
C ASN A 53 -18.48 -13.54 14.96
N GLU A 54 -18.79 -12.65 14.05
CA GLU A 54 -20.11 -12.57 13.41
C GLU A 54 -20.27 -13.55 12.23
N ASN A 55 -19.21 -14.23 11.79
CA ASN A 55 -19.27 -15.14 10.65
C ASN A 55 -20.08 -16.41 11.02
N PRO A 56 -21.26 -16.63 10.41
CA PRO A 56 -22.14 -17.75 10.76
C PRO A 56 -21.50 -19.13 10.60
N ARG A 57 -20.53 -19.23 9.67
CA ARG A 57 -19.85 -20.51 9.35
C ARG A 57 -18.80 -20.92 10.37
N SER A 58 -18.23 -19.96 11.09
CA SER A 58 -17.10 -20.22 11.99
C SER A 58 -17.33 -19.80 13.45
N LYS A 59 -18.38 -19.01 13.76
CA LYS A 59 -18.62 -18.48 15.12
C LYS A 59 -18.80 -19.55 16.20
N LYS A 60 -19.35 -20.73 15.85
CA LYS A 60 -19.50 -21.84 16.81
C LYS A 60 -18.14 -22.38 17.24
N ARG A 61 -17.17 -22.49 16.33
CA ARG A 61 -15.83 -23.02 16.60
C ARG A 61 -14.89 -21.94 17.15
N TYR A 62 -15.05 -20.71 16.67
CA TYR A 62 -14.22 -19.57 17.02
C TYR A 62 -15.13 -18.40 17.39
N PRO A 63 -15.62 -18.32 18.66
CA PRO A 63 -16.56 -17.27 19.08
C PRO A 63 -15.93 -15.87 19.08
N MET A 64 -14.63 -15.81 19.24
CA MET A 64 -13.85 -14.56 19.18
C MET A 64 -12.83 -14.64 18.05
N VAL A 65 -12.60 -13.52 17.38
CA VAL A 65 -11.59 -13.38 16.32
C VAL A 65 -10.72 -12.16 16.59
N ARG A 66 -9.44 -12.24 16.17
CA ARG A 66 -8.53 -11.09 16.21
C ARG A 66 -8.78 -10.19 15.02
N LYS A 67 -8.91 -8.91 15.29
CA LYS A 67 -8.97 -7.85 14.30
C LYS A 67 -7.90 -6.80 14.57
N PHE A 68 -7.59 -6.03 13.53
CA PHE A 68 -6.53 -5.04 13.53
C PHE A 68 -7.10 -3.71 13.06
N ARG A 69 -6.88 -2.67 13.84
CA ARG A 69 -7.34 -1.32 13.50
C ARG A 69 -6.35 -0.68 12.53
N CYS A 70 -6.86 -0.20 11.40
CA CYS A 70 -6.06 0.60 10.46
C CYS A 70 -5.76 1.96 11.07
N ALA A 71 -4.48 2.36 11.09
CA ALA A 71 -4.06 3.63 11.68
C ALA A 71 -4.60 4.87 10.93
N ILE A 72 -4.97 4.73 9.66
CA ILE A 72 -5.46 5.86 8.85
C ILE A 72 -6.99 5.93 8.84
N CYS A 73 -7.69 4.85 8.44
CA CYS A 73 -9.16 4.90 8.34
C CYS A 73 -9.89 4.49 9.63
N GLY A 74 -9.18 3.96 10.64
CA GLY A 74 -9.78 3.54 11.91
C GLY A 74 -10.61 2.26 11.87
N GLU A 75 -10.88 1.69 10.69
CA GLU A 75 -11.68 0.47 10.54
C GLU A 75 -10.93 -0.78 10.99
N LEU A 76 -11.67 -1.83 11.37
CA LEU A 76 -11.18 -3.12 11.84
C LEU A 76 -11.14 -4.17 10.74
N PHE A 77 -9.98 -4.81 10.57
CA PHE A 77 -9.72 -5.79 9.51
C PHE A 77 -9.21 -7.12 10.04
N GLY A 78 -9.37 -8.19 9.26
CA GLY A 78 -8.73 -9.47 9.50
C GLY A 78 -7.22 -9.44 9.25
N SER A 79 -6.49 -10.44 9.76
CA SER A 79 -5.03 -10.51 9.62
C SER A 79 -4.54 -10.56 8.17
N THR A 80 -5.32 -11.13 7.26
CA THR A 80 -5.00 -11.20 5.83
C THR A 80 -5.27 -9.90 5.08
N GLU A 81 -6.04 -8.99 5.70
CA GLU A 81 -6.49 -7.72 5.12
C GLU A 81 -5.64 -6.52 5.55
N VAL A 82 -4.63 -6.75 6.38
CA VAL A 82 -3.72 -5.70 6.86
C VAL A 82 -2.27 -5.96 6.45
N GLU A 83 -1.50 -4.89 6.44
CA GLU A 83 -0.05 -4.89 6.31
C GLU A 83 0.54 -4.07 7.46
N LEU A 84 1.71 -4.50 7.95
CA LEU A 84 2.51 -3.69 8.86
C LEU A 84 3.42 -2.82 8.00
N ASP A 85 3.32 -1.53 8.19
CA ASP A 85 3.95 -0.49 7.41
C ASP A 85 4.86 0.38 8.29
N HIS A 86 5.95 0.89 7.73
CA HIS A 86 6.85 1.81 8.40
C HIS A 86 6.31 3.24 8.28
N LEU A 87 6.39 4.02 9.37
CA LEU A 87 5.93 5.42 9.36
C LEU A 87 6.79 6.30 8.46
N VAL A 88 8.08 6.03 8.45
CA VAL A 88 9.05 6.75 7.61
C VAL A 88 9.21 5.97 6.31
N ASP A 89 9.10 6.67 5.17
CA ASP A 89 9.40 6.07 3.88
C ASP A 89 10.87 5.63 3.86
N GLU A 90 11.06 4.36 3.58
CA GLU A 90 12.39 3.77 3.51
C GLU A 90 13.17 4.44 2.39
N ASN A 91 14.33 4.98 2.73
CA ASN A 91 15.31 5.36 1.73
C ASN A 91 15.59 4.15 0.84
N SER A 92 15.58 4.36 -0.46
CA SER A 92 15.99 3.31 -1.38
C SER A 92 17.42 2.91 -1.08
N LEU A 93 17.70 1.61 -0.95
CA LEU A 93 19.07 1.12 -0.82
C LEU A 93 19.80 1.37 -2.14
N THR A 94 20.53 2.49 -2.20
CA THR A 94 21.21 2.96 -3.42
C THR A 94 22.74 2.89 -3.32
N SER A 95 23.28 2.66 -2.12
CA SER A 95 24.71 2.54 -1.83
C SER A 95 24.94 1.49 -0.75
N TYR A 96 26.11 0.86 -0.78
CA TYR A 96 26.55 -0.06 0.26
C TYR A 96 26.60 0.61 1.64
N ASP A 97 26.99 1.86 1.71
CA ASP A 97 27.06 2.63 2.98
C ASP A 97 25.70 2.72 3.70
N HIS A 98 24.61 2.57 2.97
CA HIS A 98 23.26 2.62 3.53
C HIS A 98 22.71 1.25 3.97
N ILE A 99 23.47 0.14 3.83
CA ILE A 99 22.97 -1.20 4.18
C ILE A 99 22.61 -1.28 5.67
N ASN A 100 23.48 -0.77 6.55
CA ASN A 100 23.23 -0.81 7.99
C ASN A 100 22.00 0.02 8.38
N ASP A 101 21.84 1.21 7.82
CA ASP A 101 20.69 2.07 8.07
C ASP A 101 19.42 1.43 7.54
N PHE A 102 19.47 0.87 6.33
CA PHE A 102 18.35 0.17 5.73
C PHE A 102 17.93 -1.06 6.56
N MET A 103 18.90 -1.86 7.02
CA MET A 103 18.64 -3.00 7.90
C MET A 103 18.01 -2.56 9.22
N THR A 104 18.53 -1.51 9.85
CA THR A 104 18.01 -0.97 11.11
C THR A 104 16.59 -0.44 10.95
N ASN A 105 16.33 0.25 9.86
CA ASN A 105 15.01 0.85 9.60
C ASN A 105 13.95 -0.17 9.17
N ILE A 106 14.34 -1.31 8.60
CA ILE A 106 13.40 -2.33 8.11
C ILE A 106 13.26 -3.48 9.10
N VAL A 107 14.38 -4.09 9.49
CA VAL A 107 14.37 -5.35 10.25
C VAL A 107 14.35 -5.11 11.75
N LEU A 108 15.10 -4.10 12.23
CA LEU A 108 15.27 -3.77 13.64
C LEU A 108 14.48 -2.53 14.06
N THR A 109 13.47 -2.17 13.29
CA THR A 109 12.70 -0.95 13.52
C THR A 109 11.98 -0.97 14.86
N SER A 110 11.98 0.19 15.52
CA SER A 110 11.27 0.39 16.78
C SER A 110 9.75 0.36 16.60
N PRO A 111 8.97 -0.19 17.57
CA PRO A 111 7.51 -0.28 17.47
C PRO A 111 6.78 1.05 17.21
N ASP A 112 7.32 2.15 17.74
CA ASP A 112 6.77 3.51 17.53
C ASP A 112 6.90 4.00 16.07
N LYS A 113 7.74 3.36 15.27
CA LYS A 113 7.91 3.63 13.84
C LYS A 113 7.07 2.73 12.93
N LEU A 114 6.20 1.91 13.52
CA LEU A 114 5.35 0.96 12.81
C LEU A 114 3.89 1.33 12.92
N GLN A 115 3.13 1.03 11.87
CA GLN A 115 1.68 1.20 11.85
C GLN A 115 1.00 0.04 11.10
N ILE A 116 -0.24 -0.24 11.46
CA ILE A 116 -1.07 -1.24 10.79
C ILE A 116 -1.94 -0.53 9.77
N LEU A 117 -1.85 -0.90 8.50
CA LEU A 117 -2.65 -0.34 7.43
C LEU A 117 -3.45 -1.42 6.71
N CYS A 118 -4.67 -1.08 6.29
CA CYS A 118 -5.47 -2.00 5.50
C CYS A 118 -4.93 -2.13 4.07
N LYS A 119 -5.03 -3.35 3.52
CA LYS A 119 -4.67 -3.69 2.14
C LYS A 119 -5.82 -3.44 1.17
N ASP A 120 -5.51 -3.42 -0.12
CA ASP A 120 -6.51 -3.43 -1.18
C ASP A 120 -7.42 -4.67 -1.04
N LYS A 121 -8.72 -4.45 -1.06
CA LYS A 121 -9.69 -5.55 -1.14
C LYS A 121 -9.82 -5.95 -2.61
N LYS A 122 -9.61 -7.24 -2.86
CA LYS A 122 -9.65 -7.82 -4.22
C LYS A 122 -10.63 -9.00 -4.25
N THR A 123 -11.30 -9.15 -5.39
CA THR A 123 -12.03 -10.38 -5.73
C THR A 123 -11.43 -11.02 -6.97
N LYS A 124 -11.60 -12.35 -7.11
CA LYS A 124 -11.10 -13.07 -8.30
C LYS A 124 -11.77 -12.57 -9.59
N LYS A 125 -13.05 -12.18 -9.51
CA LYS A 125 -13.85 -11.75 -10.66
C LYS A 125 -13.61 -10.29 -11.03
N GLU A 126 -13.55 -9.40 -10.04
CA GLU A 126 -13.58 -7.95 -10.26
C GLU A 126 -12.21 -7.28 -10.10
N GLY A 127 -11.21 -8.03 -9.58
CA GLY A 127 -9.91 -7.46 -9.21
C GLY A 127 -10.02 -6.58 -7.96
N VAL A 128 -9.35 -5.44 -7.94
CA VAL A 128 -9.43 -4.49 -6.82
C VAL A 128 -10.81 -3.85 -6.80
N ILE A 129 -11.52 -3.98 -5.68
CA ILE A 129 -12.85 -3.38 -5.42
C ILE A 129 -12.80 -2.25 -4.39
N ARG A 130 -11.72 -2.18 -3.60
CA ARG A 130 -11.43 -1.07 -2.68
C ARG A 130 -9.93 -0.93 -2.53
N PHE A 131 -9.41 0.29 -2.64
CA PHE A 131 -8.02 0.59 -2.33
C PHE A 131 -7.83 0.70 -0.82
N GLY A 132 -6.81 0.02 -0.30
CA GLY A 132 -6.45 0.08 1.11
C GLY A 132 -5.54 1.27 1.41
N CYS A 133 -5.52 1.68 2.68
CA CYS A 133 -4.69 2.81 3.12
C CYS A 133 -3.19 2.59 2.87
N HIS A 134 -2.70 1.35 2.94
CA HIS A 134 -1.31 1.03 2.60
C HIS A 134 -0.96 1.38 1.15
N SER A 135 -1.81 0.99 0.20
CA SER A 135 -1.56 1.28 -1.21
C SER A 135 -1.77 2.74 -1.58
N LEU A 136 -2.67 3.44 -0.87
CA LEU A 136 -2.88 4.88 -1.04
C LEU A 136 -1.71 5.67 -0.46
N LYS A 137 -1.21 5.33 0.74
CA LYS A 137 -0.02 5.95 1.34
C LYS A 137 1.19 5.82 0.41
N THR A 138 1.46 4.60 -0.08
CA THR A 138 2.57 4.36 -1.00
C THR A 138 2.45 5.18 -2.29
N TYR A 139 1.22 5.33 -2.81
CA TYR A 139 0.98 6.15 -4.00
C TYR A 139 1.17 7.64 -3.70
N SER A 140 0.58 8.12 -2.61
CA SER A 140 0.67 9.50 -2.14
C SER A 140 2.15 9.93 -1.96
N SER A 141 2.93 9.16 -1.21
CA SER A 141 4.36 9.41 -1.00
C SER A 141 5.15 9.42 -2.31
N ARG A 142 4.87 8.47 -3.19
CA ARG A 142 5.61 8.33 -4.46
C ARG A 142 5.40 9.48 -5.43
N TYR A 143 4.19 10.03 -5.47
CA TYR A 143 3.79 11.05 -6.47
C TYR A 143 3.58 12.43 -5.85
N GLY A 144 3.74 12.59 -4.53
CA GLY A 144 3.57 13.87 -3.85
C GLY A 144 2.14 14.40 -3.89
N VAL A 145 1.15 13.51 -3.88
CA VAL A 145 -0.28 13.86 -3.93
C VAL A 145 -0.98 13.51 -2.61
N ASP A 146 -2.10 14.15 -2.30
CA ASP A 146 -2.92 13.80 -1.15
C ASP A 146 -3.66 12.45 -1.33
N PHE A 147 -4.32 11.97 -0.27
CA PHE A 147 -4.98 10.67 -0.27
C PHE A 147 -6.20 10.60 -1.20
N ASP A 148 -6.94 11.68 -1.35
CA ASP A 148 -8.14 11.71 -2.20
C ASP A 148 -7.72 11.72 -3.67
N THR A 149 -6.71 12.50 -4.02
CA THR A 149 -6.07 12.46 -5.34
C THR A 149 -5.47 11.08 -5.63
N ALA A 150 -4.78 10.46 -4.68
CA ALA A 150 -4.23 9.12 -4.85
C ALA A 150 -5.33 8.08 -5.12
N ARG A 151 -6.47 8.18 -4.41
CA ARG A 151 -7.65 7.32 -4.61
C ARG A 151 -8.24 7.52 -5.98
N ALA A 152 -8.52 8.77 -6.36
CA ALA A 152 -9.09 9.12 -7.65
C ALA A 152 -8.21 8.65 -8.82
N GLU A 153 -6.91 8.85 -8.75
CA GLU A 153 -5.98 8.42 -9.78
C GLU A 153 -5.86 6.89 -9.91
N LYS A 154 -5.85 6.17 -8.78
CA LYS A 154 -5.85 4.70 -8.80
C LYS A 154 -7.16 4.14 -9.37
N GLU A 155 -8.30 4.76 -9.03
CA GLU A 155 -9.60 4.37 -9.55
C GLU A 155 -9.72 4.67 -11.05
N ALA A 156 -9.30 5.85 -11.49
CA ALA A 156 -9.28 6.21 -12.91
C ALA A 156 -8.40 5.23 -13.72
N LYS A 157 -7.22 4.87 -13.17
CA LYS A 157 -6.37 3.83 -13.80
C LYS A 157 -7.10 2.50 -13.88
N ARG A 158 -7.77 2.07 -12.81
CA ARG A 158 -8.54 0.80 -12.79
C ARG A 158 -9.63 0.78 -13.86
N LEU A 159 -10.37 1.88 -14.02
CA LEU A 159 -11.43 2.01 -15.02
C LEU A 159 -10.86 1.93 -16.44
N VAL A 160 -9.74 2.60 -16.71
CA VAL A 160 -9.05 2.53 -18.00
C VAL A 160 -8.53 1.11 -18.30
N ASP A 161 -7.86 0.48 -17.33
CA ASP A 161 -7.32 -0.89 -17.50
C ASP A 161 -8.44 -1.91 -17.78
N LYS A 162 -9.63 -1.70 -17.23
CA LYS A 162 -10.84 -2.54 -17.47
C LYS A 162 -11.66 -2.11 -18.68
N LYS A 163 -11.27 -1.07 -19.39
CA LYS A 163 -12.01 -0.49 -20.53
C LYS A 163 -13.42 0.01 -20.16
N LEU A 164 -13.59 0.46 -18.92
CA LEU A 164 -14.84 1.01 -18.38
C LEU A 164 -14.83 2.55 -18.34
N ASP A 165 -13.74 3.17 -18.75
CA ASP A 165 -13.49 4.60 -18.71
C ASP A 165 -14.54 5.43 -19.48
N LYS A 166 -14.90 5.02 -20.69
CA LYS A 166 -15.93 5.70 -21.48
C LYS A 166 -17.32 5.58 -20.86
N GLN A 167 -17.68 4.38 -20.39
CA GLN A 167 -18.98 4.16 -19.75
C GLN A 167 -19.09 4.99 -18.48
N PHE A 168 -18.04 5.02 -17.65
CA PHE A 168 -18.01 5.86 -16.45
C PHE A 168 -18.26 7.33 -16.77
N LEU A 169 -17.62 7.87 -17.82
CA LEU A 169 -17.81 9.28 -18.21
C LEU A 169 -19.25 9.56 -18.68
N ILE A 170 -19.85 8.65 -19.45
CA ILE A 170 -21.26 8.75 -19.89
C ILE A 170 -22.18 8.73 -18.66
N ASP A 171 -21.99 7.80 -17.74
CA ASP A 171 -22.80 7.66 -16.51
C ASP A 171 -22.73 8.92 -15.62
N HIS A 172 -21.66 9.73 -15.76
CA HIS A 172 -21.46 11.00 -15.08
C HIS A 172 -21.76 12.22 -15.97
N ASN A 173 -22.63 12.05 -16.98
CA ASN A 173 -23.15 13.11 -17.85
C ASN A 173 -22.11 13.82 -18.73
N VAL A 174 -20.96 13.20 -19.01
CA VAL A 174 -20.05 13.74 -20.02
C VAL A 174 -20.61 13.40 -21.41
N LYS A 175 -20.92 14.44 -22.21
CA LYS A 175 -21.41 14.25 -23.57
C LYS A 175 -20.38 13.50 -24.44
N ALA A 176 -20.86 12.64 -25.34
CA ALA A 176 -20.00 11.77 -26.14
C ALA A 176 -18.92 12.54 -26.92
N GLU A 177 -19.28 13.74 -27.45
CA GLU A 177 -18.35 14.62 -28.16
C GLU A 177 -17.22 15.17 -27.27
N ASN A 178 -17.43 15.22 -25.95
CA ASN A 178 -16.47 15.75 -24.97
C ASN A 178 -15.62 14.64 -24.32
N ILE A 179 -15.87 13.38 -24.64
CA ILE A 179 -15.05 12.28 -24.12
C ILE A 179 -13.69 12.29 -24.80
N GLY A 180 -12.64 12.37 -24.00
CA GLY A 180 -11.27 12.42 -24.50
C GLY A 180 -10.91 11.27 -25.45
N SER A 181 -10.25 11.59 -26.54
CA SER A 181 -9.86 10.61 -27.59
C SER A 181 -8.84 9.60 -27.07
N THR A 182 -7.94 10.01 -26.18
CA THR A 182 -6.89 9.14 -25.62
C THR A 182 -7.23 8.66 -24.21
N GLN A 183 -6.65 7.53 -23.80
CA GLN A 183 -6.77 7.02 -22.44
C GLN A 183 -6.25 8.01 -21.39
N ALA A 184 -5.17 8.74 -21.70
CA ALA A 184 -4.59 9.73 -20.79
C ALA A 184 -5.57 10.90 -20.52
N VAL A 185 -6.25 11.39 -21.55
CA VAL A 185 -7.26 12.47 -21.42
C VAL A 185 -8.46 11.96 -20.62
N ARG A 186 -8.99 10.79 -20.94
CA ARG A 186 -10.12 10.20 -20.21
C ARG A 186 -9.78 9.95 -18.74
N ARG A 187 -8.55 9.49 -18.45
CA ARG A 187 -8.08 9.31 -17.08
C ARG A 187 -8.15 10.63 -16.30
N LYS A 188 -7.70 11.75 -16.88
CA LYS A 188 -7.80 13.06 -16.24
C LYS A 188 -9.26 13.46 -15.97
N GLN A 189 -10.13 13.31 -16.96
CA GLN A 189 -11.56 13.59 -16.80
C GLN A 189 -12.19 12.79 -15.65
N ILE A 190 -11.85 11.51 -15.54
CA ILE A 190 -12.33 10.65 -14.45
C ILE A 190 -11.82 11.14 -13.09
N VAL A 191 -10.54 11.50 -12.98
CA VAL A 191 -9.96 12.03 -11.74
C VAL A 191 -10.69 13.30 -11.30
N GLU A 192 -10.93 14.24 -12.21
CA GLU A 192 -11.66 15.48 -11.93
C GLU A 192 -13.06 15.20 -11.38
N ILE A 193 -13.81 14.31 -12.01
CA ILE A 193 -15.16 13.92 -11.56
C ILE A 193 -15.10 13.26 -10.16
N LEU A 194 -14.17 12.34 -9.93
CA LEU A 194 -14.06 11.67 -8.64
C LEU A 194 -13.71 12.62 -7.51
N LEU A 195 -12.80 13.58 -7.76
CA LEU A 195 -12.44 14.61 -6.78
C LEU A 195 -13.61 15.57 -6.50
N GLU A 196 -14.48 15.84 -7.48
CA GLU A 196 -15.69 16.63 -7.26
C GLU A 196 -16.73 15.89 -6.43
N LEU A 197 -16.89 14.58 -6.65
CA LEU A 197 -17.83 13.75 -5.90
C LEU A 197 -17.42 13.56 -4.43
N ASP A 198 -16.13 13.55 -4.15
CA ASP A 198 -15.59 13.39 -2.78
C ASP A 198 -15.59 14.72 -1.99
N LYS A 199 -15.88 15.88 -2.61
CA LYS A 199 -16.05 17.14 -1.88
C LYS A 199 -17.22 17.03 -0.91
N PRO A 200 -17.05 17.40 0.37
CA PRO A 200 -18.16 17.45 1.30
C PRO A 200 -19.23 18.38 0.72
N LYS A 201 -20.46 17.87 0.54
CA LYS A 201 -21.60 18.72 0.19
C LYS A 201 -21.73 19.74 1.30
N GLU A 202 -21.44 21.01 1.00
CA GLU A 202 -21.77 22.10 1.91
C GLU A 202 -23.23 21.91 2.33
N ARG A 203 -23.46 21.77 3.63
CA ARG A 203 -24.82 21.75 4.16
C ARG A 203 -25.41 23.11 3.80
N GLN A 204 -26.29 23.10 2.82
CA GLN A 204 -27.15 24.25 2.61
C GLN A 204 -27.87 24.48 3.97
N SER A 205 -27.45 25.53 4.66
CA SER A 205 -28.13 26.04 5.85
C SER A 205 -29.42 26.66 5.35
N ASP A 206 -30.54 25.93 5.52
CA ASP A 206 -31.88 26.51 5.48
C ASP A 206 -32.08 27.44 6.67
#